data_6439b072c940deade735f358325557f7
#
_entry.id   6439b072c940deade735f358325557f7
#
_cell.length_a   1.000
_cell.length_b   1.000
_cell.length_c   1.000
_cell.angle_alpha   90.00
_cell.angle_beta   90.00
_cell.angle_gamma   90.00
#
_symmetry.space_group_name_H-M   'P 1'
#
loop_
_entity.id
_entity.type
_entity.pdbx_description
1 polymer ?
#
loop_
_entity_poly.entity_id
_entity_poly.type
_entity_poly.pdbx_seq_one_letter_code
_entity_poly.pdbx_strand_id
1 'polypeptide(L)'
;MAQKQETNGTWTYYGKYTNTKGERVNYKKRGFKTKKDAKEAERLFKLSLDPTVRKENMTFKQLSNDFLENHFSTQAKKSSYQSNLYVFKRICEVFGDTPISKMTSSALQNYIDECDKQYSKQYVTKIYYCINKAFRYAIMKDYIASNPLNKVYRDTRKDELRTEFNFWEPEHFEAFIEAVDDVMYHALFSFLYYTGARKGEMLALTWKDINFSSNTVRIEKTVTYKTQGNVWLITSPKTKGSFRTITMSDALVGAMKAWREKQSAYYGFNDDCFVFSMDRPLPQETLRRNFKNYLKLANQLSDIEIPDIRIHDFRHSHASFLINNMSDRFTDFDVAKRLGDTVATLHDTYAHWFKQADKNIVDMMNQQNTTKPQETDMKPQQNINKYEELKQLKELLDLEIITVEEFQIKKKELLGL
;
A
#
# COMPACT_ATOMS: atom_id res chain seq x y z
N MET A 1 -35.39 -7.77 43.83
CA MET A 1 -34.92 -8.91 43.00
C MET A 1 -36.15 -9.68 42.64
N ALA A 2 -36.49 -9.76 41.38
CA ALA A 2 -37.74 -10.38 40.95
C ALA A 2 -37.44 -11.54 40.00
N GLN A 3 -37.45 -12.76 40.53
CA GLN A 3 -37.63 -13.96 39.74
C GLN A 3 -39.11 -14.35 39.80
N LYS A 4 -39.68 -14.70 38.64
CA LYS A 4 -41.07 -15.10 38.52
C LYS A 4 -41.13 -16.46 37.85
N GLN A 5 -41.99 -17.32 38.34
CA GLN A 5 -42.33 -18.58 37.63
C GLN A 5 -43.36 -18.25 36.55
N GLU A 6 -43.10 -18.68 35.34
CA GLU A 6 -44.00 -18.56 34.21
C GLU A 6 -45.05 -19.68 34.21
N THR A 7 -46.16 -19.53 33.50
CA THR A 7 -47.25 -20.49 33.44
C THR A 7 -46.85 -21.87 32.91
N ASN A 8 -45.73 -21.94 32.17
CA ASN A 8 -45.14 -23.19 31.64
C ASN A 8 -44.17 -23.88 32.63
N GLY A 9 -44.15 -23.46 33.91
CA GLY A 9 -43.29 -24.04 34.94
C GLY A 9 -41.84 -23.56 34.90
N THR A 10 -41.38 -22.79 33.92
CA THR A 10 -40.03 -22.29 33.85
C THR A 10 -39.86 -21.00 34.65
N TRP A 11 -38.64 -20.69 35.02
CA TRP A 11 -38.29 -19.45 35.77
C TRP A 11 -37.73 -18.40 34.85
N THR A 12 -38.03 -17.16 35.21
CA THR A 12 -37.61 -15.92 34.54
C THR A 12 -36.95 -14.97 35.52
N TYR A 13 -35.87 -14.32 35.14
CA TYR A 13 -35.38 -13.14 35.87
C TYR A 13 -35.60 -11.86 35.07
N TYR A 14 -35.85 -10.78 35.73
CA TYR A 14 -36.03 -9.45 35.12
C TYR A 14 -35.65 -8.35 36.09
N GLY A 15 -35.36 -7.17 35.53
CA GLY A 15 -34.99 -6.00 36.30
C GLY A 15 -34.67 -4.81 35.45
N LYS A 16 -34.04 -3.80 36.06
CA LYS A 16 -33.55 -2.60 35.38
C LYS A 16 -32.09 -2.38 35.74
N TYR A 17 -31.31 -1.89 34.81
CA TYR A 17 -29.97 -1.38 35.05
C TYR A 17 -29.75 -0.04 34.36
N THR A 18 -28.78 0.72 34.79
CA THR A 18 -28.37 1.97 34.14
C THR A 18 -27.20 1.63 33.20
N ASN A 19 -27.35 1.92 31.90
CA ASN A 19 -26.28 1.71 30.93
C ASN A 19 -25.17 2.78 31.04
N THR A 20 -24.12 2.63 30.28
CA THR A 20 -22.97 3.57 30.23
C THR A 20 -23.32 4.98 29.75
N LYS A 21 -24.52 5.19 29.17
CA LYS A 21 -25.06 6.49 28.77
C LYS A 21 -25.94 7.13 29.83
N GLY A 22 -26.10 6.49 31.02
CA GLY A 22 -26.97 6.97 32.07
C GLY A 22 -28.46 6.60 31.90
N GLU A 23 -28.83 5.83 30.88
CA GLU A 23 -30.20 5.46 30.60
C GLU A 23 -30.62 4.20 31.35
N ARG A 24 -31.85 4.16 31.85
CA ARG A 24 -32.42 2.99 32.52
C ARG A 24 -32.94 1.99 31.48
N VAL A 25 -32.29 0.83 31.37
CA VAL A 25 -32.63 -0.26 30.44
C VAL A 25 -33.25 -1.41 31.22
N ASN A 26 -34.34 -1.96 30.68
CA ASN A 26 -34.97 -3.17 31.20
C ASN A 26 -34.26 -4.42 30.69
N TYR A 27 -34.07 -5.43 31.54
CA TYR A 27 -33.62 -6.74 31.14
C TYR A 27 -34.61 -7.83 31.58
N LYS A 28 -34.74 -8.89 30.75
CA LYS A 28 -35.57 -10.07 31.02
C LYS A 28 -34.99 -11.27 30.30
N LYS A 29 -34.83 -12.42 31.01
CA LYS A 29 -34.42 -13.67 30.40
C LYS A 29 -35.24 -14.79 30.98
N ARG A 30 -35.79 -15.69 30.10
CA ARG A 30 -36.73 -16.76 30.41
C ARG A 30 -36.11 -18.15 30.18
N GLY A 31 -36.77 -19.18 30.64
CA GLY A 31 -36.47 -20.58 30.29
C GLY A 31 -35.57 -21.34 31.26
N PHE A 32 -35.43 -20.87 32.50
CA PHE A 32 -34.63 -21.55 33.49
C PHE A 32 -35.48 -22.65 34.17
N LYS A 33 -34.90 -23.87 34.37
CA LYS A 33 -35.58 -25.01 34.95
C LYS A 33 -35.87 -24.81 36.44
N THR A 34 -34.97 -24.14 37.16
CA THR A 34 -35.15 -23.92 38.60
C THR A 34 -34.99 -22.41 38.95
N LYS A 35 -35.54 -22.02 40.11
CA LYS A 35 -35.37 -20.71 40.69
C LYS A 35 -33.90 -20.42 40.96
N LYS A 36 -33.14 -21.45 41.37
CA LYS A 36 -31.71 -21.36 41.63
C LYS A 36 -30.91 -20.98 40.37
N ASP A 37 -31.21 -21.62 39.25
CA ASP A 37 -30.58 -21.36 37.96
C ASP A 37 -30.90 -19.92 37.48
N ALA A 38 -32.15 -19.49 37.59
CA ALA A 38 -32.56 -18.14 37.26
C ALA A 38 -31.86 -17.10 38.11
N LYS A 39 -31.71 -17.37 39.41
CA LYS A 39 -31.00 -16.46 40.35
C LYS A 39 -29.51 -16.40 40.03
N GLU A 40 -28.87 -17.52 39.74
CA GLU A 40 -27.45 -17.57 39.40
C GLU A 40 -27.18 -16.90 38.03
N ALA A 41 -28.03 -17.15 37.04
CA ALA A 41 -27.95 -16.49 35.77
C ALA A 41 -28.15 -14.94 35.86
N GLU A 42 -29.05 -14.49 36.74
CA GLU A 42 -29.21 -13.06 37.01
C GLU A 42 -27.97 -12.48 37.71
N ARG A 43 -27.39 -13.20 38.69
CA ARG A 43 -26.14 -12.82 39.36
C ARG A 43 -25.00 -12.65 38.34
N LEU A 44 -24.79 -13.63 37.46
CA LEU A 44 -23.78 -13.57 36.40
C LEU A 44 -24.05 -12.42 35.42
N PHE A 45 -25.33 -12.19 35.09
CA PHE A 45 -25.69 -11.07 34.23
C PHE A 45 -25.39 -9.72 34.90
N LYS A 46 -25.70 -9.53 36.18
CA LYS A 46 -25.38 -8.32 36.89
C LYS A 46 -23.88 -8.10 37.07
N LEU A 47 -23.12 -9.17 37.32
CA LEU A 47 -21.66 -9.13 37.34
C LEU A 47 -21.10 -8.72 35.95
N SER A 48 -21.73 -9.17 34.88
CA SER A 48 -21.33 -8.77 33.53
C SER A 48 -21.64 -7.28 33.21
N LEU A 49 -22.54 -6.66 33.94
CA LEU A 49 -22.88 -5.24 33.83
C LEU A 49 -21.95 -4.33 34.68
N ASP A 50 -21.30 -4.90 35.70
CA ASP A 50 -20.33 -4.16 36.51
C ASP A 50 -19.08 -3.86 35.68
N PRO A 51 -18.75 -2.57 35.47
CA PRO A 51 -17.60 -2.21 34.67
C PRO A 51 -16.27 -2.77 35.19
N THR A 52 -16.15 -2.97 36.49
CA THR A 52 -14.94 -3.51 37.15
C THR A 52 -14.80 -5.00 36.86
N VAL A 53 -15.88 -5.77 36.98
CA VAL A 53 -15.88 -7.22 36.68
C VAL A 53 -15.79 -7.50 35.18
N ARG A 54 -16.38 -6.64 34.35
CA ARG A 54 -16.26 -6.73 32.90
C ARG A 54 -14.82 -6.46 32.45
N LYS A 55 -14.11 -5.56 33.10
CA LYS A 55 -12.68 -5.30 32.87
C LYS A 55 -11.81 -6.51 33.22
N GLU A 56 -12.06 -7.20 34.34
CA GLU A 56 -11.25 -8.33 34.80
C GLU A 56 -11.41 -9.61 33.94
N ASN A 57 -12.58 -9.82 33.35
CA ASN A 57 -12.92 -11.05 32.63
C ASN A 57 -13.05 -10.88 31.11
N MET A 58 -12.69 -9.70 30.56
CA MET A 58 -12.73 -9.50 29.11
C MET A 58 -11.76 -10.43 28.41
N THR A 59 -12.26 -11.25 27.47
CA THR A 59 -11.44 -12.14 26.67
C THR A 59 -10.76 -11.40 25.52
N PHE A 60 -9.69 -11.98 24.97
CA PHE A 60 -9.00 -11.39 23.83
C PHE A 60 -9.90 -11.30 22.58
N LYS A 61 -10.81 -12.27 22.39
CA LYS A 61 -11.82 -12.24 21.33
C LYS A 61 -12.79 -11.07 21.48
N GLN A 62 -13.23 -10.77 22.69
CA GLN A 62 -14.08 -9.62 22.96
C GLN A 62 -13.34 -8.30 22.73
N LEU A 63 -12.09 -8.20 23.21
CA LEU A 63 -11.23 -7.05 22.97
C LEU A 63 -10.98 -6.82 21.47
N SER A 64 -10.63 -7.87 20.71
CA SER A 64 -10.35 -7.75 19.30
C SER A 64 -11.57 -7.31 18.48
N ASN A 65 -12.76 -7.81 18.83
CA ASN A 65 -14.02 -7.38 18.20
C ASN A 65 -14.33 -5.92 18.53
N ASP A 66 -14.25 -5.54 19.80
CA ASP A 66 -14.47 -4.16 20.23
C ASP A 66 -13.49 -3.17 19.55
N PHE A 67 -12.21 -3.54 19.49
CA PHE A 67 -11.20 -2.76 18.75
C PHE A 67 -11.52 -2.63 17.28
N LEU A 68 -11.86 -3.74 16.62
CA LEU A 68 -12.15 -3.75 15.17
C LEU A 68 -13.41 -2.95 14.83
N GLU A 69 -14.48 -3.10 15.60
CA GLU A 69 -15.78 -2.48 15.31
C GLU A 69 -15.81 -1.00 15.71
N ASN A 70 -15.31 -0.66 16.89
CA ASN A 70 -15.50 0.66 17.49
C ASN A 70 -14.32 1.62 17.31
N HIS A 71 -13.15 1.13 16.91
CA HIS A 71 -11.96 1.98 16.74
C HIS A 71 -11.36 1.84 15.34
N PHE A 72 -11.04 0.62 14.92
CA PHE A 72 -10.32 0.42 13.67
C PHE A 72 -11.18 0.61 12.42
N SER A 73 -12.46 0.22 12.45
CA SER A 73 -13.39 0.38 11.33
C SER A 73 -13.62 1.84 10.95
N THR A 74 -13.57 2.75 11.92
CA THR A 74 -13.79 4.19 11.71
C THR A 74 -12.57 4.91 11.10
N GLN A 75 -11.37 4.36 11.25
CA GLN A 75 -10.12 4.99 10.86
C GLN A 75 -9.44 4.32 9.67
N ALA A 76 -9.71 3.05 9.43
CA ALA A 76 -9.00 2.25 8.44
C ALA A 76 -9.74 2.13 7.11
N LYS A 77 -8.96 2.09 6.00
CA LYS A 77 -9.52 1.68 4.71
C LYS A 77 -10.07 0.24 4.79
N LYS A 78 -11.16 -0.03 4.09
CA LYS A 78 -11.85 -1.35 4.10
C LYS A 78 -10.91 -2.54 3.83
N SER A 79 -9.92 -2.38 2.95
CA SER A 79 -8.91 -3.43 2.67
C SER A 79 -8.01 -3.72 3.88
N SER A 80 -7.60 -2.67 4.61
CA SER A 80 -6.82 -2.80 5.85
C SER A 80 -7.64 -3.47 6.95
N TYR A 81 -8.92 -3.13 7.07
CA TYR A 81 -9.83 -3.77 8.00
C TYR A 81 -9.91 -5.28 7.76
N GLN A 82 -10.22 -5.71 6.54
CA GLN A 82 -10.29 -7.13 6.18
C GLN A 82 -8.98 -7.87 6.45
N SER A 83 -7.86 -7.26 6.05
CA SER A 83 -6.55 -7.85 6.27
C SER A 83 -6.19 -8.02 7.76
N ASN A 84 -6.62 -7.11 8.63
CA ASN A 84 -6.42 -7.25 10.07
C ASN A 84 -7.43 -8.22 10.69
N LEU A 85 -8.67 -8.28 10.21
CA LEU A 85 -9.67 -9.24 10.65
C LEU A 85 -9.18 -10.69 10.54
N TYR A 86 -8.54 -11.05 9.41
CA TYR A 86 -7.94 -12.39 9.24
C TYR A 86 -6.83 -12.66 10.27
N VAL A 87 -5.97 -11.66 10.53
CA VAL A 87 -4.91 -11.81 11.54
C VAL A 87 -5.52 -11.98 12.92
N PHE A 88 -6.49 -11.16 13.31
CA PHE A 88 -7.17 -11.29 14.60
C PHE A 88 -7.90 -12.63 14.74
N LYS A 89 -8.55 -13.13 13.68
CA LYS A 89 -9.18 -14.45 13.70
C LYS A 89 -8.17 -15.52 14.06
N ARG A 90 -6.99 -15.52 13.44
CA ARG A 90 -5.91 -16.47 13.75
C ARG A 90 -5.38 -16.33 15.18
N ILE A 91 -5.18 -15.12 15.68
CA ILE A 91 -4.74 -14.91 17.06
C ILE A 91 -5.81 -15.43 18.03
N CYS A 92 -7.10 -15.26 17.70
CA CYS A 92 -8.21 -15.75 18.51
C CYS A 92 -8.35 -17.29 18.50
N GLU A 93 -7.79 -18.02 17.54
CA GLU A 93 -7.72 -19.48 17.56
C GLU A 93 -6.90 -19.97 18.77
N VAL A 94 -5.90 -19.16 19.22
CA VAL A 94 -5.03 -19.52 20.35
C VAL A 94 -5.47 -18.81 21.64
N PHE A 95 -5.77 -17.51 21.58
CA PHE A 95 -6.00 -16.68 22.75
C PHE A 95 -7.45 -16.20 22.90
N GLY A 96 -8.35 -16.59 21.98
CA GLY A 96 -9.68 -15.99 21.92
C GLY A 96 -10.45 -15.99 23.22
N ASP A 97 -10.43 -17.09 23.95
CA ASP A 97 -11.14 -17.27 25.21
C ASP A 97 -10.31 -16.91 26.46
N THR A 98 -9.04 -16.51 26.26
CA THR A 98 -8.16 -16.12 27.34
C THR A 98 -8.52 -14.72 27.84
N PRO A 99 -8.77 -14.52 29.13
CA PRO A 99 -8.93 -13.19 29.70
C PRO A 99 -7.66 -12.34 29.48
N ILE A 100 -7.83 -11.10 29.02
CA ILE A 100 -6.69 -10.22 28.70
C ILE A 100 -5.81 -9.93 29.91
N SER A 101 -6.39 -9.94 31.12
CA SER A 101 -5.67 -9.81 32.38
C SER A 101 -4.74 -10.98 32.69
N LYS A 102 -4.99 -12.16 32.08
CA LYS A 102 -4.20 -13.39 32.24
C LYS A 102 -3.21 -13.64 31.10
N MET A 103 -3.21 -12.80 30.07
CA MET A 103 -2.26 -12.92 28.97
C MET A 103 -0.87 -12.43 29.42
N THR A 104 0.04 -13.36 29.61
CA THR A 104 1.41 -13.06 30.06
C THR A 104 2.36 -12.78 28.91
N SER A 105 3.42 -12.02 29.17
CA SER A 105 4.49 -11.80 28.17
C SER A 105 5.14 -13.09 27.71
N SER A 106 5.30 -14.09 28.62
CA SER A 106 5.86 -15.40 28.26
C SER A 106 4.96 -16.18 27.29
N ALA A 107 3.63 -16.19 27.51
CA ALA A 107 2.71 -16.84 26.57
C ALA A 107 2.72 -16.17 25.19
N LEU A 108 2.80 -14.85 25.16
CA LEU A 108 2.90 -14.09 23.92
C LEU A 108 4.25 -14.29 23.22
N GLN A 109 5.36 -14.41 23.98
CA GLN A 109 6.67 -14.74 23.41
C GLN A 109 6.64 -16.09 22.73
N ASN A 110 6.18 -17.13 23.43
CA ASN A 110 6.07 -18.50 22.85
C ASN A 110 5.25 -18.50 21.57
N TYR A 111 4.14 -17.74 21.53
CA TYR A 111 3.30 -17.64 20.33
C TYR A 111 4.02 -16.94 19.17
N ILE A 112 4.75 -15.86 19.43
CA ILE A 112 5.53 -15.17 18.40
C ILE A 112 6.66 -16.06 17.90
N ASP A 113 7.38 -16.76 18.80
CA ASP A 113 8.46 -17.67 18.43
C ASP A 113 7.95 -18.85 17.58
N GLU A 114 6.73 -19.34 17.86
CA GLU A 114 6.09 -20.37 17.06
C GLU A 114 5.66 -19.85 15.69
N CYS A 115 5.14 -18.61 15.64
CA CYS A 115 4.83 -17.94 14.38
C CYS A 115 6.08 -17.69 13.53
N ASP A 116 7.22 -17.36 14.13
CA ASP A 116 8.48 -17.12 13.42
C ASP A 116 9.00 -18.41 12.72
N LYS A 117 8.68 -19.60 13.25
CA LYS A 117 9.02 -20.88 12.61
C LYS A 117 8.13 -21.19 11.39
N GLN A 118 6.89 -20.69 11.37
CA GLN A 118 5.86 -21.08 10.40
C GLN A 118 5.63 -20.06 9.30
N TYR A 119 5.90 -18.78 9.57
CA TYR A 119 5.52 -17.67 8.69
C TYR A 119 6.69 -16.75 8.38
N SER A 120 6.53 -15.97 7.29
CA SER A 120 7.49 -14.92 6.96
C SER A 120 7.59 -13.86 8.08
N LYS A 121 8.76 -13.30 8.30
CA LYS A 121 9.00 -12.22 9.28
C LYS A 121 8.07 -11.02 9.09
N GLN A 122 7.70 -10.70 7.84
CA GLN A 122 6.73 -9.64 7.55
C GLN A 122 5.35 -9.97 8.11
N TYR A 123 4.90 -11.23 7.98
CA TYR A 123 3.61 -11.66 8.51
C TYR A 123 3.61 -11.72 10.03
N VAL A 124 4.68 -12.22 10.66
CA VAL A 124 4.86 -12.19 12.12
C VAL A 124 4.89 -10.76 12.65
N THR A 125 5.57 -9.86 11.94
CA THR A 125 5.52 -8.42 12.23
C THR A 125 4.09 -7.88 12.25
N LYS A 126 3.27 -8.30 11.30
CA LYS A 126 1.87 -7.91 11.23
C LYS A 126 1.05 -8.49 12.39
N ILE A 127 1.27 -9.75 12.77
CA ILE A 127 0.65 -10.38 13.95
C ILE A 127 0.99 -9.56 15.20
N TYR A 128 2.27 -9.29 15.43
CA TYR A 128 2.75 -8.50 16.57
C TYR A 128 2.07 -7.13 16.63
N TYR A 129 2.00 -6.40 15.49
CA TYR A 129 1.36 -5.09 15.45
C TYR A 129 -0.15 -5.16 15.70
N CYS A 130 -0.84 -6.22 15.28
CA CYS A 130 -2.25 -6.40 15.58
C CYS A 130 -2.48 -6.59 17.07
N ILE A 131 -1.70 -7.45 17.73
CA ILE A 131 -1.77 -7.67 19.19
C ILE A 131 -1.44 -6.36 19.92
N ASN A 132 -0.36 -5.67 19.51
CA ASN A 132 0.05 -4.40 20.12
C ASN A 132 -1.05 -3.33 20.04
N LYS A 133 -1.71 -3.20 18.89
CA LYS A 133 -2.82 -2.24 18.71
C LYS A 133 -4.00 -2.58 19.61
N ALA A 134 -4.37 -3.87 19.71
CA ALA A 134 -5.45 -4.29 20.60
C ALA A 134 -5.14 -3.97 22.06
N PHE A 135 -3.92 -4.26 22.55
CA PHE A 135 -3.55 -3.94 23.93
C PHE A 135 -3.41 -2.43 24.18
N ARG A 136 -2.90 -1.66 23.21
CA ARG A 136 -2.90 -0.19 23.33
C ARG A 136 -4.32 0.37 23.41
N TYR A 137 -5.25 -0.18 22.66
CA TYR A 137 -6.66 0.16 22.77
C TYR A 137 -7.24 -0.25 24.13
N ALA A 138 -6.88 -1.43 24.65
CA ALA A 138 -7.30 -1.88 25.98
C ALA A 138 -6.79 -0.95 27.09
N ILE A 139 -5.57 -0.43 26.99
CA ILE A 139 -5.02 0.59 27.91
C ILE A 139 -5.81 1.89 27.78
N MET A 140 -6.06 2.37 26.57
CA MET A 140 -6.82 3.60 26.30
C MET A 140 -8.25 3.53 26.90
N LYS A 141 -8.82 2.32 26.96
CA LYS A 141 -10.15 2.04 27.55
C LYS A 141 -10.08 1.66 29.04
N ASP A 142 -8.93 1.73 29.67
CA ASP A 142 -8.69 1.30 31.05
C ASP A 142 -9.09 -0.17 31.34
N TYR A 143 -9.02 -1.05 30.32
CA TYR A 143 -9.28 -2.49 30.50
C TYR A 143 -8.10 -3.21 31.15
N ILE A 144 -6.87 -2.74 30.91
CA ILE A 144 -5.62 -3.21 31.53
C ILE A 144 -4.70 -2.03 31.84
N ALA A 145 -3.82 -2.21 32.82
CA ALA A 145 -2.86 -1.17 33.23
C ALA A 145 -1.61 -1.09 32.35
N SER A 146 -1.19 -2.21 31.74
CA SER A 146 0.04 -2.28 30.96
C SER A 146 -0.08 -3.26 29.82
N ASN A 147 0.72 -3.03 28.76
CA ASN A 147 0.75 -3.91 27.61
C ASN A 147 1.74 -5.07 27.84
N PRO A 148 1.28 -6.34 27.85
CA PRO A 148 2.16 -7.49 28.07
C PRO A 148 3.18 -7.68 26.94
N LEU A 149 2.96 -7.12 25.75
CA LEU A 149 3.93 -7.15 24.65
C LEU A 149 5.19 -6.31 24.91
N ASN A 150 5.17 -5.35 25.86
CA ASN A 150 6.34 -4.51 26.12
C ASN A 150 7.58 -5.29 26.57
N LYS A 151 7.40 -6.53 27.07
CA LYS A 151 8.46 -7.43 27.49
C LYS A 151 8.73 -8.58 26.52
N VAL A 152 8.06 -8.58 25.35
CA VAL A 152 8.25 -9.58 24.29
C VAL A 152 9.40 -9.13 23.41
N TYR A 153 10.43 -9.96 23.34
CA TYR A 153 11.56 -9.75 22.45
C TYR A 153 11.17 -10.11 21.02
N ARG A 154 11.61 -9.33 20.07
CA ARG A 154 11.55 -9.63 18.65
C ARG A 154 12.89 -9.40 18.01
N ASP A 155 13.33 -10.38 17.25
CA ASP A 155 14.40 -10.15 16.30
C ASP A 155 13.85 -9.33 15.13
N THR A 156 14.20 -8.04 15.13
CA THR A 156 13.80 -7.10 14.07
C THR A 156 14.85 -6.98 12.97
N ARG A 157 15.94 -7.78 13.06
CA ARG A 157 16.94 -7.80 11.99
C ARG A 157 16.21 -8.16 10.70
N LYS A 158 16.34 -7.30 9.72
CA LYS A 158 15.86 -7.59 8.36
C LYS A 158 16.67 -8.81 7.92
N ASP A 159 16.01 -9.84 7.38
CA ASP A 159 16.74 -10.89 6.72
C ASP A 159 17.66 -10.22 5.70
N GLU A 160 18.96 -10.46 5.81
CA GLU A 160 19.96 -9.94 4.87
C GLU A 160 19.75 -10.49 3.46
N LEU A 161 19.02 -11.58 3.35
CA LEU A 161 18.41 -12.03 2.09
C LEU A 161 17.25 -11.10 1.72
N ARG A 162 17.57 -9.86 1.31
CA ARG A 162 16.64 -9.12 0.46
C ARG A 162 16.35 -10.05 -0.71
N THR A 163 15.11 -10.52 -0.81
CA THR A 163 14.66 -11.23 -2.01
C THR A 163 15.04 -10.36 -3.18
N GLU A 164 15.97 -10.84 -4.01
CA GLU A 164 16.24 -10.21 -5.28
C GLU A 164 14.89 -10.07 -5.97
N PHE A 165 14.51 -8.84 -6.27
CA PHE A 165 13.28 -8.61 -7.00
C PHE A 165 13.50 -9.14 -8.41
N ASN A 166 12.73 -10.12 -8.82
CA ASN A 166 12.69 -10.51 -10.22
C ASN A 166 12.11 -9.33 -11.00
N PHE A 167 12.83 -8.87 -11.97
CA PHE A 167 12.41 -7.83 -12.90
C PHE A 167 12.86 -8.22 -14.31
N TRP A 168 12.24 -7.63 -15.29
CA TRP A 168 12.59 -7.83 -16.69
C TRP A 168 13.46 -6.69 -17.19
N GLU A 169 14.57 -7.05 -17.83
CA GLU A 169 15.28 -6.15 -18.72
C GLU A 169 14.46 -5.91 -20.00
N PRO A 170 14.79 -4.88 -20.78
CA PRO A 170 14.03 -4.57 -22.01
C PRO A 170 13.86 -5.76 -22.94
N GLU A 171 14.90 -6.57 -23.13
CA GLU A 171 14.90 -7.74 -24.02
C GLU A 171 13.88 -8.80 -23.58
N HIS A 172 13.72 -9.01 -22.27
CA HIS A 172 12.72 -9.94 -21.73
C HIS A 172 11.30 -9.44 -22.01
N PHE A 173 11.07 -8.11 -21.90
CA PHE A 173 9.77 -7.54 -22.19
C PHE A 173 9.46 -7.60 -23.67
N GLU A 174 10.41 -7.30 -24.54
CA GLU A 174 10.27 -7.39 -26.00
C GLU A 174 9.89 -8.81 -26.43
N ALA A 175 10.64 -9.82 -25.97
CA ALA A 175 10.34 -11.21 -26.23
C ALA A 175 8.98 -11.66 -25.70
N PHE A 176 8.56 -11.13 -24.53
CA PHE A 176 7.25 -11.43 -23.98
C PHE A 176 6.13 -10.79 -24.80
N ILE A 177 6.25 -9.51 -25.15
CA ILE A 177 5.17 -8.77 -25.79
C ILE A 177 4.91 -9.22 -27.24
N GLU A 178 5.93 -9.73 -27.92
CA GLU A 178 5.79 -10.34 -29.25
C GLU A 178 4.90 -11.59 -29.23
N ALA A 179 4.88 -12.34 -28.14
CA ALA A 179 4.02 -13.51 -27.98
C ALA A 179 2.57 -13.17 -27.62
N VAL A 180 2.25 -11.89 -27.37
CA VAL A 180 0.90 -11.45 -26.96
C VAL A 180 0.11 -11.03 -28.19
N ASP A 181 -0.68 -11.95 -28.73
CA ASP A 181 -1.48 -11.76 -29.94
C ASP A 181 -2.81 -11.01 -29.71
N ASP A 182 -3.35 -11.02 -28.50
CA ASP A 182 -4.57 -10.26 -28.16
C ASP A 182 -4.26 -8.78 -27.95
N VAL A 183 -4.91 -7.93 -28.75
CA VAL A 183 -4.69 -6.47 -28.76
C VAL A 183 -4.96 -5.81 -27.39
N MET A 184 -5.93 -6.31 -26.63
CA MET A 184 -6.22 -5.80 -25.28
C MET A 184 -5.08 -6.14 -24.31
N TYR A 185 -4.64 -7.40 -24.28
CA TYR A 185 -3.55 -7.83 -23.39
C TYR A 185 -2.22 -7.22 -23.81
N HIS A 186 -1.97 -7.06 -25.12
CA HIS A 186 -0.81 -6.34 -25.61
C HIS A 186 -0.78 -4.89 -25.09
N ALA A 187 -1.89 -4.15 -25.22
CA ALA A 187 -2.00 -2.80 -24.68
C ALA A 187 -1.89 -2.78 -23.14
N LEU A 188 -2.45 -3.77 -22.44
CA LEU A 188 -2.43 -3.88 -20.98
C LEU A 188 -1.01 -4.08 -20.45
N PHE A 189 -0.27 -5.04 -20.99
CA PHE A 189 1.09 -5.31 -20.52
C PHE A 189 2.07 -4.20 -20.93
N SER A 190 1.89 -3.62 -22.12
CA SER A 190 2.63 -2.42 -22.54
C SER A 190 2.36 -1.25 -21.59
N PHE A 191 1.10 -1.06 -21.17
CA PHE A 191 0.77 -0.03 -20.20
C PHE A 191 1.49 -0.23 -18.86
N LEU A 192 1.48 -1.44 -18.31
CA LEU A 192 2.15 -1.74 -17.05
C LEU A 192 3.67 -1.51 -17.15
N TYR A 193 4.30 -1.96 -18.24
CA TYR A 193 5.73 -1.85 -18.44
C TYR A 193 6.17 -0.40 -18.65
N TYR A 194 5.53 0.33 -19.55
CA TYR A 194 5.95 1.70 -19.90
C TYR A 194 5.53 2.78 -18.89
N THR A 195 4.60 2.49 -17.98
CA THR A 195 4.17 3.47 -16.97
C THR A 195 4.61 3.13 -15.55
N GLY A 196 4.91 1.88 -15.26
CA GLY A 196 5.14 1.41 -13.90
C GLY A 196 3.92 1.57 -12.98
N ALA A 197 2.71 1.69 -13.53
CA ALA A 197 1.49 1.82 -12.76
C ALA A 197 1.23 0.59 -11.89
N ARG A 198 0.65 0.82 -10.70
CA ARG A 198 0.22 -0.31 -9.86
C ARG A 198 -0.94 -1.05 -10.53
N LYS A 199 -0.97 -2.38 -10.38
CA LYS A 199 -2.05 -3.21 -10.94
C LYS A 199 -3.46 -2.63 -10.67
N GLY A 200 -3.72 -2.20 -9.45
CA GLY A 200 -5.02 -1.64 -9.08
C GLY A 200 -5.31 -0.27 -9.73
N GLU A 201 -4.29 0.52 -10.02
CA GLU A 201 -4.39 1.79 -10.74
C GLU A 201 -4.77 1.52 -12.20
N MET A 202 -4.04 0.62 -12.87
CA MET A 202 -4.33 0.19 -14.25
C MET A 202 -5.75 -0.37 -14.39
N LEU A 203 -6.19 -1.25 -13.47
CA LEU A 203 -7.54 -1.82 -13.50
C LEU A 203 -8.66 -0.80 -13.24
N ALA A 204 -8.34 0.37 -12.68
CA ALA A 204 -9.30 1.43 -12.41
C ALA A 204 -9.46 2.45 -13.55
N LEU A 205 -8.59 2.37 -14.59
CA LEU A 205 -8.61 3.33 -15.69
C LEU A 205 -9.88 3.23 -16.52
N THR A 206 -10.41 4.40 -16.87
CA THR A 206 -11.44 4.60 -17.88
C THR A 206 -10.86 5.43 -19.01
N TRP A 207 -11.49 5.44 -20.18
CA TRP A 207 -10.98 6.21 -21.31
C TRP A 207 -10.95 7.73 -21.04
N LYS A 208 -11.76 8.23 -20.10
CA LYS A 208 -11.69 9.63 -19.62
C LYS A 208 -10.36 9.99 -18.95
N ASP A 209 -9.60 8.99 -18.50
CA ASP A 209 -8.31 9.20 -17.85
C ASP A 209 -7.17 9.31 -18.87
N ILE A 210 -7.43 9.04 -20.17
CA ILE A 210 -6.43 9.04 -21.25
C ILE A 210 -6.68 10.21 -22.20
N ASN A 211 -5.65 11.02 -22.38
CA ASN A 211 -5.68 12.11 -23.36
C ASN A 211 -4.71 11.83 -24.49
N PHE A 212 -5.22 11.47 -25.65
CA PHE A 212 -4.41 11.18 -26.85
C PHE A 212 -3.90 12.44 -27.56
N SER A 213 -4.44 13.63 -27.27
CA SER A 213 -3.93 14.87 -27.86
C SER A 213 -2.64 15.32 -27.19
N SER A 214 -2.50 15.06 -25.88
CA SER A 214 -1.29 15.36 -25.09
C SER A 214 -0.48 14.11 -24.81
N ASN A 215 -0.88 12.93 -25.27
CA ASN A 215 -0.28 11.63 -24.98
C ASN A 215 -0.09 11.37 -23.47
N THR A 216 -1.10 11.68 -22.66
CA THR A 216 -1.00 11.57 -21.20
C THR A 216 -2.08 10.66 -20.63
N VAL A 217 -1.76 10.03 -19.50
CA VAL A 217 -2.70 9.27 -18.68
C VAL A 217 -2.71 9.82 -17.24
N ARG A 218 -3.92 10.01 -16.70
CA ARG A 218 -4.14 10.51 -15.34
C ARG A 218 -4.44 9.33 -14.40
N ILE A 219 -3.64 9.17 -13.36
CA ILE A 219 -3.77 8.12 -12.35
C ILE A 219 -4.26 8.73 -11.05
N GLU A 220 -5.55 8.54 -10.75
CA GLU A 220 -6.25 9.11 -9.59
C GLU A 220 -7.11 8.08 -8.85
N LYS A 221 -7.19 6.86 -9.37
CA LYS A 221 -8.09 5.81 -8.88
C LYS A 221 -7.34 4.51 -8.73
N THR A 222 -7.82 3.64 -7.84
CA THR A 222 -7.35 2.28 -7.73
C THR A 222 -8.51 1.32 -7.43
N VAL A 223 -8.48 0.15 -8.06
CA VAL A 223 -9.42 -0.93 -7.75
C VAL A 223 -8.89 -1.75 -6.58
N THR A 224 -9.75 -1.99 -5.60
CA THR A 224 -9.51 -2.95 -4.52
C THR A 224 -10.61 -4.00 -4.57
N TYR A 225 -10.25 -5.27 -4.64
CA TYR A 225 -11.19 -6.38 -4.57
C TYR A 225 -11.44 -6.75 -3.11
N LYS A 226 -12.71 -6.93 -2.73
CA LYS A 226 -13.08 -7.51 -1.44
C LYS A 226 -12.95 -9.02 -1.51
N THR A 227 -12.42 -9.62 -0.46
CA THR A 227 -12.20 -11.07 -0.33
C THR A 227 -13.49 -11.90 -0.27
N GLN A 228 -14.63 -11.30 0.04
CA GLN A 228 -15.93 -11.96 0.04
C GLN A 228 -16.79 -11.44 -1.12
N GLY A 229 -17.16 -12.33 -2.03
CA GLY A 229 -18.19 -12.11 -3.04
C GLY A 229 -17.75 -11.38 -4.31
N ASN A 230 -16.48 -11.42 -4.73
CA ASN A 230 -15.99 -10.75 -5.98
C ASN A 230 -16.38 -9.26 -6.11
N VAL A 231 -16.66 -8.59 -5.01
CA VAL A 231 -17.03 -7.18 -5.02
C VAL A 231 -15.77 -6.33 -5.14
N TRP A 232 -15.72 -5.51 -6.18
CA TRP A 232 -14.67 -4.50 -6.36
C TRP A 232 -15.10 -3.13 -5.83
N LEU A 233 -14.12 -2.33 -5.45
CA LEU A 233 -14.29 -0.94 -5.03
C LEU A 233 -13.25 -0.08 -5.71
N ILE A 234 -13.71 1.02 -6.30
CA ILE A 234 -12.83 2.11 -6.70
C ILE A 234 -12.61 3.00 -5.48
N THR A 235 -11.36 3.26 -5.18
CA THR A 235 -10.96 4.16 -4.10
C THR A 235 -9.89 5.13 -4.60
N SER A 236 -9.77 6.28 -3.94
CA SER A 236 -8.63 7.15 -4.16
C SER A 236 -7.32 6.47 -3.75
N PRO A 237 -6.18 6.80 -4.32
CA PRO A 237 -4.88 6.35 -3.90
C PRO A 237 -4.62 6.62 -2.41
N LYS A 238 -3.63 5.92 -1.83
CA LYS A 238 -3.34 5.99 -0.39
C LYS A 238 -2.72 7.33 0.04
N THR A 239 -1.97 7.98 -0.85
CA THR A 239 -1.22 9.20 -0.57
C THR A 239 -1.48 10.26 -1.63
N LYS A 240 -1.30 11.53 -1.28
CA LYS A 240 -1.39 12.64 -2.25
C LYS A 240 -0.39 12.49 -3.40
N GLY A 241 0.82 12.00 -3.15
CA GLY A 241 1.84 11.77 -4.18
C GLY A 241 1.49 10.68 -5.20
N SER A 242 0.49 9.86 -4.92
CA SER A 242 0.01 8.86 -5.88
C SER A 242 -0.87 9.43 -6.99
N PHE A 243 -1.38 10.66 -6.84
CA PHE A 243 -2.08 11.39 -7.90
C PHE A 243 -1.05 11.93 -8.87
N ARG A 244 -1.09 11.48 -10.11
CA ARG A 244 -0.09 11.87 -11.11
C ARG A 244 -0.61 11.76 -12.53
N THR A 245 -0.03 12.55 -13.41
CA THR A 245 -0.18 12.43 -14.86
C THR A 245 1.13 11.91 -15.44
N ILE A 246 1.05 10.87 -16.25
CA ILE A 246 2.19 10.22 -16.89
C ILE A 246 2.10 10.47 -18.40
N THR A 247 3.17 10.95 -19.01
CA THR A 247 3.31 11.00 -20.45
C THR A 247 3.61 9.60 -20.99
N MET A 248 2.85 9.17 -21.98
CA MET A 248 2.99 7.88 -22.66
C MET A 248 4.02 7.97 -23.77
N SER A 249 4.81 6.92 -23.97
CA SER A 249 5.69 6.76 -25.13
C SER A 249 4.86 6.50 -26.40
N ASP A 250 5.43 6.76 -27.57
CA ASP A 250 4.75 6.54 -28.85
C ASP A 250 4.32 5.08 -29.03
N ALA A 251 5.16 4.13 -28.62
CA ALA A 251 4.82 2.70 -28.65
C ALA A 251 3.57 2.40 -27.79
N LEU A 252 3.49 2.96 -26.59
CA LEU A 252 2.30 2.80 -25.73
C LEU A 252 1.08 3.48 -26.34
N VAL A 253 1.23 4.69 -26.86
CA VAL A 253 0.14 5.42 -27.52
C VAL A 253 -0.42 4.60 -28.70
N GLY A 254 0.45 4.00 -29.51
CA GLY A 254 0.06 3.12 -30.60
C GLY A 254 -0.76 1.92 -30.14
N ALA A 255 -0.28 1.20 -29.14
CA ALA A 255 -0.97 0.05 -28.55
C ALA A 255 -2.34 0.43 -27.95
N MET A 256 -2.40 1.56 -27.23
CA MET A 256 -3.65 2.05 -26.63
C MET A 256 -4.66 2.50 -27.67
N LYS A 257 -4.24 3.13 -28.76
CA LYS A 257 -5.12 3.52 -29.87
C LYS A 257 -5.68 2.29 -30.60
N ALA A 258 -4.85 1.32 -30.91
CA ALA A 258 -5.28 0.07 -31.54
C ALA A 258 -6.32 -0.68 -30.68
N TRP A 259 -6.10 -0.73 -29.38
CA TRP A 259 -7.08 -1.33 -28.47
C TRP A 259 -8.38 -0.50 -28.36
N ARG A 260 -8.30 0.83 -28.27
CA ARG A 260 -9.49 1.69 -28.22
C ARG A 260 -10.35 1.53 -29.47
N GLU A 261 -9.73 1.48 -30.64
CA GLU A 261 -10.42 1.26 -31.92
C GLU A 261 -11.22 -0.06 -31.89
N LYS A 262 -10.57 -1.16 -31.49
CA LYS A 262 -11.21 -2.48 -31.36
C LYS A 262 -12.33 -2.47 -30.32
N GLN A 263 -12.13 -1.85 -29.16
CA GLN A 263 -13.13 -1.79 -28.09
C GLN A 263 -14.30 -0.88 -28.48
N SER A 264 -14.07 0.17 -29.26
CA SER A 264 -15.13 1.10 -29.70
C SER A 264 -16.22 0.43 -30.56
N ALA A 265 -15.91 -0.72 -31.16
CA ALA A 265 -16.88 -1.53 -31.89
C ALA A 265 -17.83 -2.34 -30.96
N TYR A 266 -17.57 -2.38 -29.65
CA TYR A 266 -18.41 -3.14 -28.72
C TYR A 266 -19.67 -2.34 -28.37
N TYR A 267 -20.80 -3.06 -28.27
CA TYR A 267 -22.07 -2.43 -27.87
C TYR A 267 -21.96 -1.76 -26.50
N GLY A 268 -22.44 -0.53 -26.41
CA GLY A 268 -22.42 0.27 -25.17
C GLY A 268 -21.08 0.94 -24.85
N PHE A 269 -20.09 0.91 -25.78
CA PHE A 269 -18.84 1.63 -25.57
C PHE A 269 -19.05 3.14 -25.42
N ASN A 270 -18.38 3.70 -24.44
CA ASN A 270 -18.23 5.13 -24.19
C ASN A 270 -16.98 5.38 -23.33
N ASP A 271 -16.63 6.65 -23.11
CA ASP A 271 -15.40 7.00 -22.38
C ASP A 271 -15.45 6.69 -20.86
N ASP A 272 -16.61 6.31 -20.32
CA ASP A 272 -16.73 5.81 -18.93
C ASP A 272 -16.40 4.32 -18.83
N CYS A 273 -16.31 3.59 -19.95
CA CYS A 273 -15.90 2.20 -19.94
C CYS A 273 -14.48 2.04 -19.39
N PHE A 274 -14.27 0.98 -18.62
CA PHE A 274 -12.92 0.61 -18.18
C PHE A 274 -12.04 0.28 -19.41
N VAL A 275 -10.81 0.79 -19.38
CA VAL A 275 -9.88 0.62 -20.51
C VAL A 275 -9.67 -0.85 -20.85
N PHE A 276 -9.43 -1.71 -19.88
CA PHE A 276 -9.12 -3.13 -20.10
C PHE A 276 -10.32 -4.06 -19.82
N SER A 277 -11.53 -3.54 -20.06
CA SER A 277 -12.80 -4.26 -19.83
C SER A 277 -13.94 -3.36 -20.34
N MET A 278 -15.18 -3.54 -19.86
CA MET A 278 -16.31 -2.67 -20.26
C MET A 278 -16.91 -1.99 -19.04
N ASP A 279 -17.89 -2.62 -18.42
CA ASP A 279 -18.71 -2.11 -17.32
C ASP A 279 -18.12 -2.36 -15.92
N ARG A 280 -17.12 -3.21 -15.84
CA ARG A 280 -16.46 -3.61 -14.58
C ARG A 280 -14.97 -3.82 -14.77
N PRO A 281 -14.15 -3.65 -13.70
CA PRO A 281 -12.71 -3.92 -13.79
C PRO A 281 -12.42 -5.37 -14.15
N LEU A 282 -11.38 -5.61 -14.95
CA LEU A 282 -10.92 -6.95 -15.29
C LEU A 282 -10.62 -7.76 -14.02
N PRO A 283 -11.19 -8.98 -13.86
CA PRO A 283 -10.95 -9.81 -12.68
C PRO A 283 -9.47 -10.16 -12.52
N GLN A 284 -8.96 -10.08 -11.28
CA GLN A 284 -7.52 -10.30 -11.02
C GLN A 284 -7.06 -11.71 -11.40
N GLU A 285 -7.90 -12.73 -11.18
CA GLU A 285 -7.57 -14.12 -11.54
C GLU A 285 -7.52 -14.32 -13.04
N THR A 286 -8.41 -13.65 -13.80
CA THR A 286 -8.37 -13.65 -15.27
C THR A 286 -7.07 -13.02 -15.76
N LEU A 287 -6.70 -11.85 -15.23
CA LEU A 287 -5.44 -11.20 -15.56
C LEU A 287 -4.24 -12.10 -15.22
N ARG A 288 -4.20 -12.70 -14.03
CA ARG A 288 -3.09 -13.57 -13.60
C ARG A 288 -2.97 -14.80 -14.49
N ARG A 289 -4.08 -15.45 -14.82
CA ARG A 289 -4.10 -16.64 -15.67
C ARG A 289 -3.59 -16.32 -17.07
N ASN A 290 -4.08 -15.25 -17.68
CA ASN A 290 -3.65 -14.89 -19.04
C ASN A 290 -2.17 -14.45 -19.07
N PHE A 291 -1.71 -13.70 -18.07
CA PHE A 291 -0.30 -13.38 -17.93
C PHE A 291 0.59 -14.65 -17.90
N LYS A 292 0.22 -15.65 -17.08
CA LYS A 292 0.97 -16.92 -17.02
C LYS A 292 0.93 -17.71 -18.33
N ASN A 293 -0.21 -17.68 -19.02
CA ASN A 293 -0.34 -18.34 -20.33
C ASN A 293 0.57 -17.67 -21.37
N TYR A 294 0.57 -16.33 -21.44
CA TYR A 294 1.45 -15.59 -22.36
C TYR A 294 2.93 -15.75 -22.00
N LEU A 295 3.27 -15.75 -20.71
CA LEU A 295 4.64 -15.99 -20.29
C LEU A 295 5.13 -17.39 -20.70
N LYS A 296 4.28 -18.40 -20.54
CA LYS A 296 4.60 -19.75 -21.01
C LYS A 296 4.79 -19.80 -22.52
N LEU A 297 3.91 -19.14 -23.29
CA LEU A 297 3.99 -19.07 -24.75
C LEU A 297 5.26 -18.34 -25.18
N ALA A 298 5.57 -17.19 -24.56
CA ALA A 298 6.77 -16.42 -24.85
C ALA A 298 8.05 -17.24 -24.62
N ASN A 299 8.14 -17.98 -23.52
CA ASN A 299 9.28 -18.89 -23.26
C ASN A 299 9.36 -20.09 -24.23
N GLN A 300 8.28 -20.41 -24.95
CA GLN A 300 8.31 -21.44 -26.01
C GLN A 300 8.76 -20.90 -27.37
N LEU A 301 8.53 -19.61 -27.61
CA LEU A 301 8.81 -18.96 -28.90
C LEU A 301 10.13 -18.18 -28.89
N SER A 302 10.61 -17.79 -27.74
CA SER A 302 11.83 -16.97 -27.59
C SER A 302 13.08 -17.84 -27.43
N ASP A 303 14.20 -17.36 -27.93
CA ASP A 303 15.52 -17.94 -27.74
C ASP A 303 16.14 -17.59 -26.37
N ILE A 304 15.54 -16.62 -25.65
CA ILE A 304 15.98 -16.23 -24.30
C ILE A 304 14.99 -16.73 -23.24
N GLU A 305 15.50 -17.14 -22.09
CA GLU A 305 14.67 -17.50 -20.95
C GLU A 305 14.10 -16.23 -20.30
N ILE A 306 12.78 -16.07 -20.30
CA ILE A 306 12.10 -14.94 -19.69
C ILE A 306 11.76 -15.31 -18.24
N PRO A 307 12.32 -14.61 -17.23
CA PRO A 307 12.10 -14.91 -15.82
C PRO A 307 10.64 -14.86 -15.39
N ASP A 308 10.23 -15.76 -14.50
CA ASP A 308 8.91 -15.70 -13.89
C ASP A 308 8.81 -14.52 -12.93
N ILE A 309 7.93 -13.58 -13.25
CA ILE A 309 7.64 -12.40 -12.42
C ILE A 309 6.15 -12.35 -12.06
N ARG A 310 5.83 -11.54 -11.05
CA ARG A 310 4.45 -11.18 -10.72
C ARG A 310 4.02 -9.95 -11.51
N ILE A 311 2.74 -9.76 -11.71
CA ILE A 311 2.20 -8.55 -12.39
C ILE A 311 2.67 -7.23 -11.71
N HIS A 312 2.95 -7.24 -10.41
CA HIS A 312 3.49 -6.06 -9.73
C HIS A 312 4.95 -5.78 -10.12
N ASP A 313 5.67 -6.79 -10.55
CA ASP A 313 7.10 -6.68 -10.86
C ASP A 313 7.35 -5.97 -12.21
N PHE A 314 6.33 -5.76 -13.06
CA PHE A 314 6.39 -4.80 -14.17
C PHE A 314 6.79 -3.40 -13.70
N ARG A 315 6.30 -3.01 -12.50
CA ARG A 315 6.70 -1.74 -11.89
C ARG A 315 8.15 -1.76 -11.44
N HIS A 316 8.65 -2.89 -10.95
CA HIS A 316 10.07 -3.05 -10.63
C HIS A 316 10.93 -2.99 -11.89
N SER A 317 10.49 -3.63 -12.99
CA SER A 317 11.15 -3.55 -14.30
C SER A 317 11.21 -2.11 -14.81
N HIS A 318 10.10 -1.37 -14.74
CA HIS A 318 10.06 0.04 -15.12
C HIS A 318 10.99 0.90 -14.26
N ALA A 319 11.01 0.69 -12.95
CA ALA A 319 11.88 1.41 -12.03
C ALA A 319 13.36 1.10 -12.30
N SER A 320 13.72 -0.18 -12.50
CA SER A 320 15.07 -0.61 -12.86
C SER A 320 15.54 0.05 -14.14
N PHE A 321 14.71 0.00 -15.19
CA PHE A 321 15.01 0.65 -16.46
C PHE A 321 15.29 2.15 -16.28
N LEU A 322 14.45 2.88 -15.54
CA LEU A 322 14.66 4.30 -15.31
C LEU A 322 15.93 4.57 -14.50
N ILE A 323 16.17 3.82 -13.42
CA ILE A 323 17.34 4.00 -12.56
C ILE A 323 18.64 3.72 -13.32
N ASN A 324 18.68 2.65 -14.13
CA ASN A 324 19.86 2.28 -14.90
C ASN A 324 20.14 3.27 -16.05
N ASN A 325 19.13 4.01 -16.52
CA ASN A 325 19.24 5.03 -17.56
C ASN A 325 19.20 6.46 -17.02
N MET A 326 19.31 6.63 -15.70
CA MET A 326 19.43 7.97 -15.10
C MET A 326 20.69 8.66 -15.63
N SER A 327 20.49 9.88 -16.10
CA SER A 327 21.52 10.76 -16.61
C SER A 327 21.22 12.17 -16.11
N ASP A 328 22.00 13.15 -16.57
CA ASP A 328 21.76 14.59 -16.30
C ASP A 328 20.37 15.10 -16.73
N ARG A 329 19.58 14.24 -17.41
CA ARG A 329 18.25 14.61 -17.93
C ARG A 329 17.12 14.43 -16.94
N PHE A 330 17.25 13.54 -15.96
CA PHE A 330 16.23 13.30 -14.92
C PHE A 330 16.86 12.68 -13.67
N THR A 331 16.21 12.89 -12.53
CA THR A 331 16.70 12.56 -11.19
C THR A 331 15.88 11.45 -10.55
N ASP A 332 16.32 10.94 -9.40
CA ASP A 332 15.57 10.04 -8.53
C ASP A 332 14.21 10.62 -8.09
N PHE A 333 14.14 11.96 -7.93
CA PHE A 333 12.89 12.66 -7.67
C PHE A 333 11.90 12.51 -8.84
N ASP A 334 12.37 12.63 -10.09
CA ASP A 334 11.52 12.45 -11.28
C ASP A 334 11.04 11.01 -11.42
N VAL A 335 11.91 10.04 -11.14
CA VAL A 335 11.56 8.61 -11.09
C VAL A 335 10.51 8.35 -10.02
N ALA A 336 10.72 8.84 -8.78
CA ALA A 336 9.78 8.70 -7.68
C ALA A 336 8.42 9.32 -8.02
N LYS A 337 8.42 10.54 -8.59
CA LYS A 337 7.21 11.26 -9.03
C LYS A 337 6.47 10.49 -10.11
N ARG A 338 7.15 9.96 -11.12
CA ARG A 338 6.55 9.15 -12.18
C ARG A 338 5.91 7.88 -11.64
N LEU A 339 6.57 7.21 -10.71
CA LEU A 339 6.06 6.03 -10.04
C LEU A 339 4.92 6.36 -9.04
N GLY A 340 4.82 7.60 -8.54
CA GLY A 340 3.90 7.99 -7.48
C GLY A 340 4.31 7.40 -6.13
N ASP A 341 5.62 7.40 -5.86
CA ASP A 341 6.27 7.04 -4.61
C ASP A 341 7.01 8.27 -4.03
N THR A 342 7.60 8.12 -2.85
CA THR A 342 8.56 9.09 -2.31
C THR A 342 9.98 8.66 -2.68
N VAL A 343 10.92 9.61 -2.72
CA VAL A 343 12.34 9.31 -2.95
C VAL A 343 12.85 8.33 -1.88
N ALA A 344 12.44 8.49 -0.63
CA ALA A 344 12.78 7.53 0.43
C ALA A 344 12.30 6.11 0.12
N THR A 345 11.06 5.95 -0.38
CA THR A 345 10.53 4.63 -0.79
C THR A 345 11.30 4.07 -1.98
N LEU A 346 11.68 4.93 -2.94
CA LEU A 346 12.51 4.55 -4.08
C LEU A 346 13.85 3.99 -3.61
N HIS A 347 14.56 4.73 -2.76
CA HIS A 347 15.84 4.31 -2.21
C HIS A 347 15.71 3.06 -1.34
N ASP A 348 14.72 2.98 -0.44
CA ASP A 348 14.49 1.80 0.40
C ASP A 348 14.23 0.52 -0.42
N THR A 349 13.55 0.66 -1.55
CA THR A 349 13.16 -0.48 -2.39
C THR A 349 14.27 -0.86 -3.37
N TYR A 350 14.95 0.13 -3.96
CA TYR A 350 15.85 -0.04 -5.11
C TYR A 350 17.30 0.35 -4.82
N ALA A 351 17.70 0.58 -3.54
CA ALA A 351 19.06 0.99 -3.15
C ALA A 351 20.18 0.12 -3.75
N HIS A 352 19.90 -1.17 -3.95
CA HIS A 352 20.88 -2.11 -4.50
C HIS A 352 21.17 -1.90 -6.01
N TRP A 353 20.25 -1.26 -6.75
CA TRP A 353 20.46 -0.93 -8.17
C TRP A 353 21.29 0.34 -8.33
N PHE A 354 21.34 1.22 -7.32
CA PHE A 354 22.21 2.40 -7.32
C PHE A 354 23.70 2.09 -7.05
N LYS A 355 24.08 0.82 -6.80
CA LYS A 355 25.48 0.42 -6.54
C LYS A 355 26.44 0.68 -7.72
N GLN A 356 25.90 0.77 -8.94
CA GLN A 356 26.69 1.07 -10.13
C GLN A 356 27.14 2.55 -10.18
N ALA A 357 26.50 3.42 -9.41
CA ALA A 357 26.85 4.81 -9.32
C ALA A 357 28.27 5.05 -8.78
N ASP A 358 28.74 4.23 -7.84
CA ASP A 358 30.09 4.37 -7.26
C ASP A 358 31.19 4.12 -8.29
N LYS A 359 31.02 3.14 -9.16
CA LYS A 359 31.97 2.88 -10.26
C LYS A 359 31.96 4.03 -11.27
N ASN A 360 30.79 4.53 -11.63
CA ASN A 360 30.66 5.69 -12.54
C ASN A 360 31.25 6.96 -11.93
N ILE A 361 31.12 7.17 -10.61
CA ILE A 361 31.76 8.28 -9.89
C ILE A 361 33.28 8.17 -9.97
N VAL A 362 33.83 6.98 -9.75
CA VAL A 362 35.29 6.73 -9.85
C VAL A 362 35.76 6.91 -11.29
N ASP A 363 35.03 6.44 -12.28
CA ASP A 363 35.36 6.61 -13.69
C ASP A 363 35.34 8.10 -14.10
N MET A 364 34.37 8.88 -13.61
CA MET A 364 34.30 10.33 -13.81
C MET A 364 35.48 11.06 -13.12
N MET A 365 35.85 10.67 -11.90
CA MET A 365 37.04 11.19 -11.21
C MET A 365 38.32 10.88 -11.96
N ASN A 366 38.44 9.67 -12.53
CA ASN A 366 39.59 9.29 -13.34
C ASN A 366 39.68 10.04 -14.67
N GLN A 367 38.55 10.34 -15.30
CA GLN A 367 38.48 11.14 -16.53
C GLN A 367 38.93 12.60 -16.28
N GLN A 368 38.57 13.20 -15.15
CA GLN A 368 39.01 14.53 -14.77
C GLN A 368 40.54 14.63 -14.52
N ASN A 369 41.14 13.53 -14.05
CA ASN A 369 42.59 13.46 -13.78
C ASN A 369 43.44 13.20 -15.03
N THR A 370 42.84 12.86 -16.19
CA THR A 370 43.55 12.58 -17.43
C THR A 370 43.59 13.75 -18.39
N THR A 371 42.90 14.86 -18.10
CA THR A 371 42.95 16.07 -18.91
C THR A 371 44.00 17.03 -18.38
N LYS A 372 45.26 16.89 -18.81
CA LYS A 372 46.20 18.03 -18.87
C LYS A 372 45.67 18.98 -19.96
N PRO A 373 45.75 20.32 -19.76
CA PRO A 373 45.19 21.24 -20.70
C PRO A 373 45.98 21.21 -22.00
N GLN A 374 45.37 20.76 -23.10
CA GLN A 374 45.75 21.18 -24.44
C GLN A 374 44.92 22.43 -24.76
N GLU A 375 45.63 23.55 -24.94
CA GLU A 375 45.07 24.76 -25.50
C GLU A 375 44.49 24.45 -26.88
N THR A 376 43.17 24.49 -27.01
CA THR A 376 42.49 24.64 -28.27
C THR A 376 41.27 25.54 -28.09
N ASP A 377 41.28 26.60 -28.89
CA ASP A 377 40.25 27.64 -28.99
C ASP A 377 38.84 27.10 -28.97
N MET A 378 38.11 27.35 -27.91
CA MET A 378 36.66 27.22 -27.89
C MET A 378 36.01 28.54 -27.46
N LYS A 379 35.19 29.08 -28.34
CA LYS A 379 34.30 30.21 -28.04
C LYS A 379 33.36 29.83 -26.90
N PRO A 380 33.09 30.70 -25.93
CA PRO A 380 32.32 30.37 -24.74
C PRO A 380 30.82 30.27 -25.04
N GLN A 381 30.21 29.17 -24.58
CA GLN A 381 28.76 29.06 -24.40
C GLN A 381 28.34 29.89 -23.19
N GLN A 382 28.06 31.17 -23.39
CA GLN A 382 27.82 32.16 -22.32
C GLN A 382 26.37 32.22 -21.80
N ASN A 383 25.43 31.41 -22.26
CA ASN A 383 24.02 31.69 -21.99
C ASN A 383 23.32 30.78 -20.95
N ILE A 384 23.86 29.62 -20.59
CA ILE A 384 23.22 28.71 -19.64
C ILE A 384 23.56 29.10 -18.19
N ASN A 385 24.76 29.59 -17.94
CA ASN A 385 25.24 29.97 -16.60
C ASN A 385 24.48 31.18 -16.01
N LYS A 386 24.18 32.17 -16.86
CA LYS A 386 23.56 33.45 -16.44
C LYS A 386 22.15 33.30 -15.88
N TYR A 387 21.36 32.30 -16.34
CA TYR A 387 20.01 32.06 -15.85
C TYR A 387 20.01 31.41 -14.46
N GLU A 388 20.92 30.47 -14.24
CA GLU A 388 21.08 29.80 -12.95
C GLU A 388 21.57 30.78 -11.87
N GLU A 389 22.53 31.67 -12.21
CA GLU A 389 23.03 32.71 -11.31
C GLU A 389 21.95 33.75 -10.97
N LEU A 390 21.11 34.13 -11.92
CA LEU A 390 19.96 35.00 -11.67
C LEU A 390 18.92 34.38 -10.76
N LYS A 391 18.72 33.06 -10.84
CA LYS A 391 17.81 32.34 -10.00
C LYS A 391 18.31 32.26 -8.55
N GLN A 392 19.61 31.98 -8.37
CA GLN A 392 20.26 31.97 -7.04
C GLN A 392 20.22 33.36 -6.40
N LEU A 393 20.48 34.42 -7.17
CA LEU A 393 20.35 35.79 -6.70
C LEU A 393 18.94 36.16 -6.26
N LYS A 394 17.91 35.61 -6.94
CA LYS A 394 16.53 35.84 -6.56
C LYS A 394 16.17 35.09 -5.27
N GLU A 395 16.69 33.88 -5.09
CA GLU A 395 16.50 33.09 -3.85
C GLU A 395 17.14 33.80 -2.65
N LEU A 396 18.31 34.43 -2.84
CA LEU A 396 18.98 35.23 -1.80
C LEU A 396 18.19 36.50 -1.43
N LEU A 397 17.49 37.08 -2.39
CA LEU A 397 16.59 38.21 -2.15
C LEU A 397 15.34 37.78 -1.39
N ASP A 398 14.73 36.66 -1.80
CA ASP A 398 13.53 36.09 -1.17
C ASP A 398 13.80 35.60 0.26
N LEU A 399 15.05 35.25 0.59
CA LEU A 399 15.55 34.95 1.94
C LEU A 399 16.01 36.15 2.75
N GLU A 400 15.84 37.38 2.23
CA GLU A 400 16.27 38.65 2.85
C GLU A 400 17.78 38.72 3.15
N ILE A 401 18.60 37.92 2.48
CA ILE A 401 20.06 37.89 2.64
C ILE A 401 20.70 39.03 1.89
N ILE A 402 20.11 39.48 0.75
CA ILE A 402 20.54 40.66 -0.02
C ILE A 402 19.37 41.62 -0.17
N THR A 403 19.70 42.89 -0.30
CA THR A 403 18.71 43.97 -0.50
C THR A 403 18.24 44.04 -1.97
N VAL A 404 17.10 44.68 -2.19
CA VAL A 404 16.56 44.90 -3.55
C VAL A 404 17.55 45.68 -4.41
N GLU A 405 18.28 46.59 -3.82
CA GLU A 405 19.29 47.43 -4.51
C GLU A 405 20.51 46.59 -4.94
N GLU A 406 21.03 45.77 -4.07
CA GLU A 406 22.11 44.81 -4.38
C GLU A 406 21.71 43.79 -5.44
N PHE A 407 20.48 43.28 -5.38
CA PHE A 407 19.93 42.40 -6.42
C PHE A 407 19.87 43.10 -7.78
N GLN A 408 19.45 44.38 -7.85
CA GLN A 408 19.36 45.13 -9.10
C GLN A 408 20.74 45.44 -9.70
N ILE A 409 21.73 45.73 -8.88
CA ILE A 409 23.11 45.95 -9.32
C ILE A 409 23.68 44.64 -9.91
N LYS A 410 23.61 43.57 -9.16
CA LYS A 410 24.11 42.25 -9.61
C LYS A 410 23.39 41.71 -10.85
N LYS A 411 22.08 41.95 -10.95
CA LYS A 411 21.29 41.57 -12.13
C LYS A 411 21.76 42.33 -13.38
N LYS A 412 22.08 43.65 -13.26
CA LYS A 412 22.59 44.44 -14.38
C LYS A 412 23.99 43.98 -14.80
N GLU A 413 24.87 43.68 -13.85
CA GLU A 413 26.20 43.13 -14.13
C GLU A 413 26.12 41.80 -14.88
N LEU A 414 25.25 40.86 -14.44
CA LEU A 414 25.05 39.56 -15.07
C LEU A 414 24.43 39.64 -16.46
N LEU A 415 23.53 40.58 -16.68
CA LEU A 415 22.88 40.77 -17.99
C LEU A 415 23.69 41.65 -18.94
N GLY A 416 24.71 42.31 -18.43
CA GLY A 416 25.54 43.21 -19.22
C GLY A 416 24.81 44.49 -19.61
N LEU A 417 23.93 45.04 -18.73
CA LEU A 417 23.10 46.20 -18.92
C LEU A 417 23.68 47.43 -18.16
#